data_1265c2c9103af7467dd8f6aea4d10c4f
#
_entry.id   1265c2c9103af7467dd8f6aea4d10c4f
#
_cell.length_a   1.000
_cell.length_b   1.000
_cell.length_c   1.000
_cell.angle_alpha   90.00
_cell.angle_beta   90.00
_cell.angle_gamma   90.00
#
_symmetry.space_group_name_H-M   'P 1'
#
loop_
_entity.id
_entity.type
_entity.pdbx_description
1 polymer ?
#
loop_
_entity_poly.entity_id
_entity_poly.type
_entity_poly.pdbx_seq_one_letter_code
_entity_poly.pdbx_strand_id
1 'polypeptide(L)'
;MKNVVIINGSPSDKNGLNKKANQLHAELINNAITSTQIKLRELRIDHCTGCWSCWNKTPGECILQDDVANCLRQIIHADLLIFAAPLFMGYPSALTKRFMDRMIPLVHPYIEWDRGECHHWARYEKYPRLALLLEKENDTDKVDINIVRDLFSRAARNLKSDLAFTYTIDDDMKEVCNEINHL
;
A
#
# COMPACT_ATOMS: atom_id res chain seq x y z
N MET A 1 7.95 0.98 19.21
CA MET A 1 7.75 -0.37 18.61
C MET A 1 7.27 -0.13 17.19
N LYS A 2 7.89 -0.76 16.20
CA LYS A 2 7.56 -0.56 14.78
C LYS A 2 6.16 -1.07 14.47
N ASN A 3 5.37 -0.32 13.72
CA ASN A 3 4.00 -0.66 13.32
C ASN A 3 3.92 -0.86 11.80
N VAL A 4 3.57 -2.06 11.36
CA VAL A 4 3.49 -2.46 9.95
C VAL A 4 2.04 -2.76 9.57
N VAL A 5 1.58 -2.15 8.49
CA VAL A 5 0.28 -2.47 7.88
C VAL A 5 0.51 -3.18 6.55
N ILE A 6 -0.10 -4.35 6.38
CA ILE A 6 -0.08 -5.13 5.14
C ILE A 6 -1.43 -5.02 4.45
N ILE A 7 -1.46 -4.38 3.28
CA ILE A 7 -2.63 -4.36 2.39
C ILE A 7 -2.59 -5.61 1.53
N ASN A 8 -3.42 -6.59 1.87
CA ASN A 8 -3.49 -7.85 1.14
C ASN A 8 -4.52 -7.76 0.00
N GLY A 9 -4.01 -7.53 -1.21
CA GLY A 9 -4.79 -7.45 -2.46
C GLY A 9 -5.10 -8.79 -3.12
N SER A 10 -4.81 -9.91 -2.45
CA SER A 10 -5.15 -11.23 -2.96
C SER A 10 -6.66 -11.41 -3.14
N PRO A 11 -7.12 -11.90 -4.29
CA PRO A 11 -8.54 -12.16 -4.54
C PRO A 11 -9.07 -13.42 -3.83
N SER A 12 -8.18 -14.26 -3.29
CA SER A 12 -8.53 -15.56 -2.72
C SER A 12 -7.67 -15.90 -1.49
N ASP A 13 -8.26 -16.66 -0.56
CA ASP A 13 -7.52 -17.21 0.59
C ASP A 13 -6.55 -18.32 0.20
N LYS A 14 -6.73 -18.93 -0.96
CA LYS A 14 -6.02 -20.13 -1.38
C LYS A 14 -4.80 -19.89 -2.25
N ASN A 15 -4.60 -18.64 -2.75
CA ASN A 15 -3.48 -18.34 -3.64
C ASN A 15 -2.15 -18.12 -2.90
N GLY A 16 -1.05 -18.07 -3.67
CA GLY A 16 0.31 -17.92 -3.17
C GLY A 16 0.52 -16.64 -2.38
N LEU A 17 0.02 -15.53 -2.92
CA LEU A 17 0.15 -14.22 -2.30
C LEU A 17 -0.46 -14.17 -0.90
N ASN A 18 -1.69 -14.71 -0.73
CA ASN A 18 -2.32 -14.73 0.59
C ASN A 18 -1.54 -15.56 1.60
N LYS A 19 -0.99 -16.71 1.16
CA LYS A 19 -0.16 -17.55 2.02
C LYS A 19 1.10 -16.83 2.48
N LYS A 20 1.80 -16.15 1.56
CA LYS A 20 3.03 -15.39 1.84
C LYS A 20 2.77 -14.14 2.69
N ALA A 21 1.68 -13.42 2.43
CA ALA A 21 1.28 -12.28 3.27
C ALA A 21 0.94 -12.72 4.71
N ASN A 22 0.25 -13.86 4.88
CA ASN A 22 0.00 -14.43 6.21
C ASN A 22 1.29 -14.89 6.88
N GLN A 23 2.22 -15.51 6.14
CA GLN A 23 3.53 -15.91 6.66
C GLN A 23 4.32 -14.69 7.13
N LEU A 24 4.41 -13.62 6.32
CA LEU A 24 5.10 -12.39 6.69
C LEU A 24 4.47 -11.76 7.95
N HIS A 25 3.14 -11.69 8.00
CA HIS A 25 2.42 -11.18 9.18
C HIS A 25 2.77 -11.97 10.45
N ALA A 26 2.82 -13.30 10.38
CA ALA A 26 3.21 -14.14 11.51
C ALA A 26 4.68 -13.95 11.90
N GLU A 27 5.61 -13.86 10.94
CA GLU A 27 7.03 -13.59 11.20
C GLU A 27 7.23 -12.22 11.89
N LEU A 28 6.51 -11.19 11.47
CA LEU A 28 6.57 -9.87 12.10
C LEU A 28 6.15 -9.93 13.58
N ILE A 29 5.03 -10.60 13.88
CA ILE A 29 4.54 -10.77 15.25
C ILE A 29 5.55 -11.57 16.10
N ASN A 30 6.11 -12.65 15.55
CA ASN A 30 7.12 -13.48 16.23
C ASN A 30 8.40 -12.69 16.56
N ASN A 31 8.69 -11.64 15.79
CA ASN A 31 9.82 -10.73 16.00
C ASN A 31 9.43 -9.45 16.80
N ALA A 32 8.32 -9.48 17.55
CA ALA A 32 7.82 -8.39 18.36
C ALA A 32 7.54 -7.07 17.60
N ILE A 33 7.23 -7.16 16.30
CA ILE A 33 6.76 -6.05 15.47
C ILE A 33 5.23 -6.04 15.49
N THR A 34 4.63 -4.89 15.76
CA THR A 34 3.18 -4.74 15.60
C THR A 34 2.83 -4.85 14.12
N SER A 35 1.98 -5.80 13.79
CA SER A 35 1.55 -6.03 12.40
C SER A 35 0.03 -6.12 12.32
N THR A 36 -0.55 -5.41 11.35
CA THR A 36 -1.96 -5.49 11.00
C THR A 36 -2.09 -5.89 9.53
N GLN A 37 -2.92 -6.87 9.23
CA GLN A 37 -3.21 -7.26 7.86
C GLN A 37 -4.64 -6.85 7.48
N ILE A 38 -4.77 -6.06 6.41
CA ILE A 38 -6.02 -5.61 5.82
C ILE A 38 -6.25 -6.40 4.53
N LYS A 39 -7.19 -7.32 4.53
CA LYS A 39 -7.54 -8.14 3.37
C LYS A 39 -8.62 -7.45 2.55
N LEU A 40 -8.24 -6.86 1.43
CA LEU A 40 -9.14 -6.04 0.61
C LEU A 40 -10.39 -6.77 0.12
N ARG A 41 -10.32 -8.08 -0.14
CA ARG A 41 -11.45 -8.91 -0.58
C ARG A 41 -12.56 -9.05 0.47
N GLU A 42 -12.24 -8.81 1.74
CA GLU A 42 -13.19 -8.92 2.86
C GLU A 42 -13.89 -7.59 3.15
N LEU A 43 -13.50 -6.52 2.45
CA LEU A 43 -13.96 -5.16 2.68
C LEU A 43 -14.94 -4.71 1.60
N ARG A 44 -15.87 -3.87 2.00
CA ARG A 44 -16.62 -3.05 1.07
C ARG A 44 -15.79 -1.84 0.69
N ILE A 45 -15.39 -1.77 -0.59
CA ILE A 45 -14.61 -0.68 -1.16
C ILE A 45 -15.34 -0.15 -2.37
N ASP A 46 -16.02 0.98 -2.24
CA ASP A 46 -16.68 1.66 -3.35
C ASP A 46 -15.64 2.41 -4.22
N HIS A 47 -15.91 2.59 -5.51
CA HIS A 47 -15.00 3.32 -6.40
C HIS A 47 -14.93 4.80 -6.04
N CYS A 48 -13.76 5.41 -6.18
CA CYS A 48 -13.63 6.86 -6.08
C CYS A 48 -14.40 7.51 -7.24
N THR A 49 -15.32 8.40 -6.90
CA THR A 49 -16.15 9.12 -7.90
C THR A 49 -15.53 10.45 -8.35
N GLY A 50 -14.36 10.82 -7.85
CA GLY A 50 -13.71 12.09 -8.19
C GLY A 50 -14.49 13.31 -7.72
N CYS A 51 -15.32 13.20 -6.67
CA CYS A 51 -16.18 14.29 -6.21
C CYS A 51 -15.46 15.41 -5.43
N TRP A 52 -14.18 15.22 -5.09
CA TRP A 52 -13.30 16.14 -4.35
C TRP A 52 -13.81 16.57 -2.95
N SER A 53 -14.85 15.91 -2.43
CA SER A 53 -15.41 16.22 -1.11
C SER A 53 -14.37 16.07 0.01
N CYS A 54 -13.49 15.09 -0.09
CA CYS A 54 -12.40 14.87 0.86
C CYS A 54 -11.34 15.98 0.90
N TRP A 55 -11.44 16.98 0.02
CA TRP A 55 -10.58 18.15 0.01
C TRP A 55 -11.33 19.45 0.38
N ASN A 56 -12.62 19.55 0.03
CA ASN A 56 -13.36 20.80 0.19
C ASN A 56 -14.53 20.76 1.17
N LYS A 57 -15.27 19.63 1.29
CA LYS A 57 -16.44 19.49 2.18
C LYS A 57 -16.11 18.79 3.49
N THR A 58 -15.33 17.71 3.42
CA THR A 58 -14.92 16.88 4.55
C THR A 58 -13.40 16.69 4.52
N PRO A 59 -12.58 17.74 4.72
CA PRO A 59 -11.13 17.65 4.53
C PRO A 59 -10.49 16.52 5.32
N GLY A 60 -9.83 15.59 4.59
CA GLY A 60 -9.21 14.40 5.18
C GLY A 60 -10.12 13.16 5.29
N GLU A 61 -11.42 13.29 4.98
CA GLU A 61 -12.37 12.17 5.04
C GLU A 61 -13.14 12.01 3.73
N CYS A 62 -13.32 10.76 3.29
CA CYS A 62 -14.18 10.47 2.15
C CYS A 62 -15.64 10.48 2.56
N ILE A 63 -16.52 11.01 1.69
CA ILE A 63 -17.97 10.99 1.93
C ILE A 63 -18.60 9.63 1.74
N LEU A 64 -17.92 8.69 1.09
CA LEU A 64 -18.42 7.32 0.91
C LEU A 64 -18.33 6.56 2.22
N GLN A 65 -19.45 5.97 2.61
CA GLN A 65 -19.62 5.23 3.87
C GLN A 65 -19.30 3.76 3.64
N ASP A 66 -18.00 3.43 3.60
CA ASP A 66 -17.47 2.09 3.42
C ASP A 66 -16.27 1.83 4.37
N ASP A 67 -15.59 0.69 4.23
CA ASP A 67 -14.55 0.28 5.16
C ASP A 67 -13.24 1.05 4.99
N VAL A 68 -13.07 1.81 3.89
CA VAL A 68 -11.79 2.46 3.55
C VAL A 68 -11.38 3.50 4.59
N ALA A 69 -12.33 4.27 5.15
CA ALA A 69 -12.01 5.29 6.15
C ALA A 69 -11.27 4.69 7.37
N ASN A 70 -11.69 3.51 7.83
CA ASN A 70 -11.02 2.79 8.93
C ASN A 70 -9.62 2.31 8.55
N CYS A 71 -9.44 1.86 7.30
CA CYS A 71 -8.14 1.46 6.79
C CYS A 71 -7.17 2.65 6.74
N LEU A 72 -7.62 3.82 6.26
CA LEU A 72 -6.78 5.02 6.17
C LEU A 72 -6.32 5.51 7.55
N ARG A 73 -7.16 5.41 8.59
CA ARG A 73 -6.75 5.73 9.96
C ARG A 73 -5.65 4.80 10.46
N GLN A 74 -5.68 3.51 10.12
CA GLN A 74 -4.61 2.57 10.49
C GLN A 74 -3.32 2.87 9.73
N ILE A 75 -3.43 3.16 8.43
CA ILE A 75 -2.29 3.44 7.53
C ILE A 75 -1.52 4.66 8.01
N ILE A 76 -2.19 5.76 8.36
CA ILE A 76 -1.48 7.00 8.74
C ILE A 76 -0.68 6.87 10.04
N HIS A 77 -1.00 5.89 10.87
CA HIS A 77 -0.28 5.58 12.10
C HIS A 77 0.76 4.46 11.95
N ALA A 78 0.94 3.93 10.74
CA ALA A 78 1.96 2.93 10.47
C ALA A 78 3.34 3.57 10.23
N ASP A 79 4.40 2.79 10.48
CA ASP A 79 5.76 3.12 10.07
C ASP A 79 6.07 2.57 8.68
N LEU A 80 5.45 1.44 8.33
CA LEU A 80 5.60 0.79 7.03
C LEU A 80 4.24 0.31 6.51
N LEU A 81 3.96 0.58 5.24
CA LEU A 81 2.79 0.13 4.50
C LEU A 81 3.23 -0.82 3.37
N ILE A 82 2.91 -2.10 3.50
CA ILE A 82 3.25 -3.12 2.50
C ILE A 82 2.04 -3.39 1.63
N PHE A 83 2.16 -3.18 0.32
CA PHE A 83 1.17 -3.63 -0.65
C PHE A 83 1.53 -5.03 -1.12
N ALA A 84 0.79 -6.03 -0.66
CA ALA A 84 0.83 -7.40 -1.18
C ALA A 84 -0.16 -7.47 -2.35
N ALA A 85 0.33 -7.43 -3.58
CA ALA A 85 -0.48 -7.28 -4.78
C ALA A 85 -0.17 -8.34 -5.85
N PRO A 86 -1.19 -9.02 -6.40
CA PRO A 86 -1.00 -9.80 -7.61
C PRO A 86 -0.88 -8.86 -8.79
N LEU A 87 0.00 -9.21 -9.73
CA LEU A 87 0.14 -8.50 -11.00
C LEU A 87 -0.80 -9.14 -12.04
N PHE A 88 -1.36 -8.29 -12.90
CA PHE A 88 -2.11 -8.65 -14.09
C PHE A 88 -1.65 -7.77 -15.24
N MET A 89 -1.14 -8.35 -16.32
CA MET A 89 -0.60 -7.62 -17.46
C MET A 89 0.41 -6.53 -17.04
N GLY A 90 1.31 -6.86 -16.12
CA GLY A 90 2.33 -5.94 -15.61
C GLY A 90 1.82 -4.88 -14.62
N TYR A 91 0.57 -4.93 -14.14
CA TYR A 91 -0.02 -3.96 -13.23
C TYR A 91 -0.62 -4.60 -11.97
N PRO A 92 -0.69 -3.87 -10.84
CA PRO A 92 -1.43 -4.33 -9.68
C PRO A 92 -2.91 -4.58 -10.00
N SER A 93 -3.49 -5.56 -9.34
CA SER A 93 -4.90 -5.93 -9.57
C SER A 93 -5.86 -4.74 -9.42
N ALA A 94 -7.00 -4.80 -10.11
CA ALA A 94 -8.06 -3.79 -10.01
C ALA A 94 -8.53 -3.55 -8.56
N LEU A 95 -8.51 -4.58 -7.72
CA LEU A 95 -8.85 -4.46 -6.29
C LEU A 95 -7.83 -3.59 -5.55
N THR A 96 -6.53 -3.82 -5.79
CA THR A 96 -5.45 -3.01 -5.22
C THR A 96 -5.54 -1.57 -5.72
N LYS A 97 -5.74 -1.37 -7.03
CA LYS A 97 -5.87 -0.04 -7.63
C LYS A 97 -7.08 0.72 -7.07
N ARG A 98 -8.22 0.07 -6.92
CA ARG A 98 -9.43 0.67 -6.31
C ARG A 98 -9.15 1.19 -4.92
N PHE A 99 -8.42 0.44 -4.11
CA PHE A 99 -8.03 0.88 -2.78
C PHE A 99 -7.08 2.08 -2.82
N MET A 100 -6.06 2.04 -3.69
CA MET A 100 -5.11 3.15 -3.88
C MET A 100 -5.81 4.46 -4.29
N ASP A 101 -6.80 4.41 -5.18
CA ASP A 101 -7.58 5.59 -5.60
C ASP A 101 -8.36 6.23 -4.45
N ARG A 102 -8.61 5.48 -3.40
CA ARG A 102 -9.31 5.95 -2.20
C ARG A 102 -8.36 6.51 -1.14
N MET A 103 -7.03 6.57 -1.39
CA MET A 103 -6.04 7.16 -0.48
C MET A 103 -5.92 8.70 -0.63
N ILE A 104 -6.60 9.30 -1.57
CA ILE A 104 -6.63 10.77 -1.81
C ILE A 104 -6.90 11.62 -0.55
N PRO A 105 -7.76 11.22 0.41
CA PRO A 105 -7.95 11.99 1.63
C PRO A 105 -6.68 12.21 2.46
N LEU A 106 -5.66 11.37 2.28
CA LEU A 106 -4.41 11.46 3.03
C LEU A 106 -3.53 12.66 2.62
N VAL A 107 -3.82 13.33 1.52
CA VAL A 107 -3.04 14.46 1.01
C VAL A 107 -3.91 15.70 0.81
N HIS A 108 -3.26 16.88 0.72
CA HIS A 108 -3.94 18.13 0.36
C HIS A 108 -4.15 18.24 -1.17
N PRO A 109 -5.11 19.06 -1.65
CA PRO A 109 -5.28 19.34 -3.09
C PRO A 109 -4.15 20.19 -3.67
N TYR A 110 -3.38 20.87 -2.82
CA TYR A 110 -2.30 21.75 -3.25
C TYR A 110 -1.14 20.97 -3.83
N ILE A 111 -0.50 21.54 -4.84
CA ILE A 111 0.60 20.92 -5.57
C ILE A 111 1.90 21.69 -5.29
N GLU A 112 2.98 20.96 -5.13
CA GLU A 112 4.32 21.49 -5.07
C GLU A 112 5.25 20.76 -6.04
N TRP A 113 6.37 21.38 -6.36
CA TRP A 113 7.40 20.79 -7.17
C TRP A 113 8.38 20.01 -6.29
N ASP A 114 8.50 18.71 -6.52
CA ASP A 114 9.42 17.83 -5.81
C ASP A 114 10.20 16.97 -6.79
N ARG A 115 11.53 17.10 -6.82
CA ARG A 115 12.46 16.27 -7.61
C ARG A 115 12.08 16.12 -9.09
N GLY A 116 11.64 17.20 -9.72
CA GLY A 116 11.28 17.20 -11.14
C GLY A 116 9.84 16.76 -11.46
N GLU A 117 9.01 16.54 -10.46
CA GLU A 117 7.61 16.12 -10.61
C GLU A 117 6.69 16.97 -9.72
N CYS A 118 5.40 17.03 -10.08
CA CYS A 118 4.37 17.68 -9.26
C CYS A 118 3.76 16.65 -8.31
N HIS A 119 3.77 16.97 -7.02
CA HIS A 119 3.20 16.14 -5.97
C HIS A 119 2.30 16.93 -5.02
N HIS A 120 1.38 16.24 -4.34
CA HIS A 120 0.49 16.86 -3.38
C HIS A 120 1.21 17.31 -2.11
N TRP A 121 0.70 18.36 -1.45
CA TRP A 121 1.16 18.75 -0.12
C TRP A 121 0.79 17.71 0.93
N ALA A 122 1.67 17.53 1.92
CA ALA A 122 1.42 16.69 3.08
C ALA A 122 0.24 17.25 3.91
N ARG A 123 -0.69 16.39 4.30
CA ARG A 123 -1.74 16.69 5.27
C ARG A 123 -1.29 16.38 6.70
N TYR A 124 -0.41 15.40 6.86
CA TYR A 124 0.08 14.91 8.15
C TYR A 124 1.58 15.12 8.26
N GLU A 125 2.10 15.18 9.50
CA GLU A 125 3.53 15.37 9.77
C GLU A 125 4.37 14.15 9.37
N LYS A 126 3.78 12.95 9.44
CA LYS A 126 4.45 11.68 9.13
C LYS A 126 3.55 10.80 8.26
N TYR A 127 4.18 10.07 7.36
CA TYR A 127 3.57 9.02 6.55
C TYR A 127 4.39 7.74 6.64
N PRO A 128 3.77 6.56 6.45
CA PRO A 128 4.51 5.31 6.38
C PRO A 128 5.41 5.28 5.14
N ARG A 129 6.54 4.61 5.25
CA ARG A 129 7.28 4.16 4.06
C ARG A 129 6.44 3.11 3.33
N LEU A 130 6.54 3.07 2.01
CA LEU A 130 5.85 2.04 1.22
C LEU A 130 6.79 0.88 0.93
N ALA A 131 6.20 -0.32 0.77
CA ALA A 131 6.91 -1.51 0.31
C ALA A 131 5.99 -2.40 -0.52
N LEU A 132 6.56 -3.30 -1.32
CA LEU A 132 5.83 -4.20 -2.18
C LEU A 132 6.17 -5.66 -1.89
N LEU A 133 5.13 -6.51 -1.90
CA LEU A 133 5.21 -7.96 -2.01
C LEU A 133 4.36 -8.39 -3.21
N LEU A 134 4.99 -8.79 -4.29
CA LEU A 134 4.32 -9.01 -5.57
C LEU A 134 4.17 -10.49 -5.91
N GLU A 135 3.00 -10.88 -6.41
CA GLU A 135 2.79 -12.17 -7.06
C GLU A 135 2.82 -11.96 -8.57
N LYS A 136 3.83 -12.54 -9.22
CA LYS A 136 4.07 -12.42 -10.66
C LYS A 136 3.16 -13.36 -11.46
N GLU A 137 2.83 -12.97 -12.69
CA GLU A 137 2.35 -13.88 -13.71
C GLU A 137 3.52 -14.63 -14.37
N ASN A 138 3.23 -15.65 -15.16
CA ASN A 138 4.26 -16.49 -15.79
C ASN A 138 5.14 -15.70 -16.80
N ASP A 139 4.60 -14.65 -17.38
CA ASP A 139 5.25 -13.80 -18.38
C ASP A 139 5.77 -12.47 -17.78
N THR A 140 5.58 -12.24 -16.48
CA THR A 140 6.10 -11.05 -15.81
C THR A 140 7.63 -11.02 -15.84
N ASP A 141 8.19 -9.99 -16.43
CA ASP A 141 9.62 -9.80 -16.53
C ASP A 141 10.15 -8.67 -15.61
N LYS A 142 11.45 -8.35 -15.77
CA LYS A 142 12.08 -7.26 -14.98
C LYS A 142 11.56 -5.87 -15.35
N VAL A 143 11.10 -5.68 -16.58
CA VAL A 143 10.58 -4.39 -17.04
C VAL A 143 9.25 -4.12 -16.35
N ASP A 144 8.36 -5.12 -16.28
CA ASP A 144 7.09 -5.03 -15.57
C ASP A 144 7.29 -4.68 -14.09
N ILE A 145 8.21 -5.38 -13.42
CA ILE A 145 8.54 -5.09 -12.02
C ILE A 145 9.04 -3.66 -11.84
N ASN A 146 9.88 -3.16 -12.75
CA ASN A 146 10.38 -1.79 -12.69
C ASN A 146 9.25 -0.76 -12.90
N ILE A 147 8.32 -1.02 -13.82
CA ILE A 147 7.14 -0.16 -14.04
C ILE A 147 6.31 -0.07 -12.75
N VAL A 148 6.05 -1.21 -12.11
CA VAL A 148 5.30 -1.25 -10.84
C VAL A 148 6.05 -0.51 -9.72
N ARG A 149 7.36 -0.70 -9.60
CA ARG A 149 8.21 0.03 -8.64
C ARG A 149 8.14 1.54 -8.86
N ASP A 150 8.20 2.00 -10.11
CA ASP A 150 8.11 3.41 -10.46
C ASP A 150 6.74 3.99 -10.09
N LEU A 151 5.65 3.25 -10.37
CA LEU A 151 4.30 3.63 -9.98
C LEU A 151 4.19 3.83 -8.46
N PHE A 152 4.66 2.86 -7.67
CA PHE A 152 4.58 2.94 -6.21
C PHE A 152 5.58 3.93 -5.61
N SER A 153 6.73 4.16 -6.25
CA SER A 153 7.66 5.22 -5.86
C SER A 153 7.02 6.59 -5.98
N ARG A 154 6.24 6.85 -7.05
CA ARG A 154 5.48 8.09 -7.20
C ARG A 154 4.32 8.19 -6.22
N ALA A 155 3.64 7.09 -5.94
CA ALA A 155 2.62 7.03 -4.89
C ALA A 155 3.21 7.36 -3.50
N ALA A 156 4.40 6.83 -3.18
CA ALA A 156 5.12 7.15 -1.96
C ALA A 156 5.49 8.64 -1.88
N ARG A 157 5.97 9.25 -2.96
CA ARG A 157 6.27 10.69 -3.01
C ARG A 157 5.04 11.55 -2.75
N ASN A 158 3.86 11.17 -3.27
CA ASN A 158 2.61 11.86 -2.93
C ASN A 158 2.33 11.81 -1.42
N LEU A 159 2.73 10.75 -0.74
CA LEU A 159 2.67 10.60 0.72
C LEU A 159 3.92 11.14 1.43
N LYS A 160 4.74 11.96 0.77
CA LYS A 160 6.00 12.51 1.34
C LYS A 160 6.91 11.46 1.97
N SER A 161 6.98 10.30 1.33
CA SER A 161 7.70 9.13 1.78
C SER A 161 8.49 8.51 0.62
N ASP A 162 9.00 7.31 0.81
CA ASP A 162 9.76 6.55 -0.20
C ASP A 162 9.31 5.09 -0.26
N LEU A 163 9.69 4.42 -1.35
CA LEU A 163 9.53 2.98 -1.51
C LEU A 163 10.75 2.29 -0.90
N ALA A 164 10.54 1.60 0.23
CA ALA A 164 11.60 0.96 0.99
C ALA A 164 12.21 -0.24 0.26
N PHE A 165 11.35 -1.16 -0.20
CA PHE A 165 11.78 -2.37 -0.91
C PHE A 165 10.69 -2.91 -1.83
N THR A 166 11.08 -3.86 -2.69
CA THR A 166 10.18 -4.65 -3.52
C THR A 166 10.63 -6.10 -3.50
N TYR A 167 9.80 -6.96 -2.96
CA TYR A 167 9.94 -8.41 -2.96
C TYR A 167 8.83 -9.07 -3.75
N THR A 168 9.03 -10.34 -4.06
CA THR A 168 8.02 -11.20 -4.69
C THR A 168 7.65 -12.35 -3.74
N ILE A 169 6.59 -13.08 -4.05
CA ILE A 169 6.20 -14.25 -3.26
C ILE A 169 7.21 -15.41 -3.34
N ASP A 170 8.17 -15.34 -4.28
CA ASP A 170 9.25 -16.31 -4.43
C ASP A 170 10.35 -16.12 -3.37
N ASP A 171 10.43 -14.92 -2.78
CA ASP A 171 11.42 -14.58 -1.77
C ASP A 171 11.11 -15.20 -0.39
N ASP A 172 12.13 -15.31 0.47
CA ASP A 172 11.95 -15.81 1.83
C ASP A 172 11.37 -14.72 2.74
N MET A 173 10.22 -14.98 3.35
CA MET A 173 9.56 -14.03 4.24
C MET A 173 10.34 -13.75 5.53
N LYS A 174 11.29 -14.61 5.91
CA LYS A 174 12.20 -14.34 7.03
C LYS A 174 13.22 -13.26 6.66
N GLU A 175 13.75 -13.30 5.44
CA GLU A 175 14.64 -12.24 4.93
C GLU A 175 13.91 -10.91 4.84
N VAL A 176 12.68 -10.90 4.30
CA VAL A 176 11.81 -9.71 4.27
C VAL A 176 11.57 -9.17 5.68
N CYS A 177 11.27 -10.02 6.65
CA CYS A 177 11.09 -9.63 8.05
C CYS A 177 12.37 -9.05 8.64
N ASN A 178 13.53 -9.63 8.36
CA ASN A 178 14.83 -9.12 8.81
C ASN A 178 15.12 -7.72 8.24
N GLU A 179 14.86 -7.49 6.95
CA GLU A 179 15.01 -6.16 6.37
C GLU A 179 14.09 -5.15 7.05
N ILE A 180 12.83 -5.52 7.31
CA ILE A 180 11.89 -4.65 8.03
C ILE A 180 12.42 -4.28 9.42
N ASN A 181 13.08 -5.18 10.12
CA ASN A 181 13.68 -4.90 11.43
C ASN A 181 14.77 -3.81 11.36
N HIS A 182 15.49 -3.71 10.24
CA HIS A 182 16.60 -2.77 10.06
C HIS A 182 16.18 -1.42 9.43
N LEU A 183 14.94 -1.27 8.95
CA LEU A 183 14.37 0.00 8.45
C LEU A 183 14.13 0.99 9.58
#